data_04a5da61367e4eea982e1199f0e0a9de
#
_entry.id   04a5da61367e4eea982e1199f0e0a9de
#
_cell.length_a   1.000
_cell.length_b   1.000
_cell.length_c   1.000
_cell.angle_alpha   90.00
_cell.angle_beta   90.00
_cell.angle_gamma   90.00
#
_symmetry.space_group_name_H-M   'P 1'
#
loop_
_entity.id
_entity.type
_entity.pdbx_description
1 polymer ?
#
loop_
_entity_poly.entity_id
_entity_poly.type
_entity_poly.pdbx_seq_one_letter_code
_entity_poly.pdbx_strand_id
1 'polypeptide(L)'
;EKPMEIRPALAPYVPLARMLAQTFGQDCEVVLHDLDCPEHSVVHVENPSVTGRKVGQSFDQLVRQVILSNELKEDFVANYYFTAPNGKRIRSSTLLIRDGDGRLTGALCLNLDTTRLTQQIAYLQSLLPQPREPEPEPPEPQTGAEHVAVMIENLMDRIIGDEPPLTREARLEKIRFMDSKGIFLMKGSIEKAAEKLGVNKVTIYSYLDEVRGKRG
;
A
#
# COMPACT_ATOMS: atom_id res chain seq x y z
N GLU A 1 21.68 42.22 -5.46
CA GLU A 1 22.57 41.15 -4.95
C GLU A 1 23.40 40.64 -6.11
N LYS A 2 24.74 40.56 -5.92
CA LYS A 2 25.65 40.05 -6.93
C LYS A 2 25.33 38.54 -7.13
N PRO A 3 25.13 38.05 -8.37
CA PRO A 3 24.90 36.63 -8.57
C PRO A 3 26.11 35.87 -8.00
N MET A 4 25.84 34.85 -7.20
CA MET A 4 26.88 34.02 -6.61
C MET A 4 27.59 33.28 -7.74
N GLU A 5 28.90 33.51 -7.88
CA GLU A 5 29.71 32.96 -8.97
C GLU A 5 29.92 31.46 -8.70
N ILE A 6 29.47 30.64 -9.64
CA ILE A 6 29.65 29.18 -9.55
C ILE A 6 31.08 28.83 -9.91
N ARG A 7 31.79 28.13 -9.03
CA ARG A 7 33.17 27.74 -9.28
C ARG A 7 33.32 26.89 -10.55
N PRO A 8 34.44 27.02 -11.30
CA PRO A 8 34.66 26.26 -12.53
C PRO A 8 34.48 24.74 -12.36
N ALA A 9 34.89 24.18 -11.22
CA ALA A 9 34.73 22.74 -10.92
C ALA A 9 33.26 22.30 -10.82
N LEU A 10 32.33 23.18 -10.47
CA LEU A 10 30.91 22.89 -10.32
C LEU A 10 30.09 23.34 -11.55
N ALA A 11 30.60 24.20 -12.39
CA ALA A 11 29.90 24.71 -13.56
C ALA A 11 29.37 23.62 -14.53
N PRO A 12 30.08 22.52 -14.79
CA PRO A 12 29.57 21.42 -15.64
C PRO A 12 28.29 20.73 -15.11
N TYR A 13 28.01 20.84 -13.81
CA TYR A 13 26.83 20.21 -13.19
C TYR A 13 25.56 21.06 -13.32
N VAL A 14 25.65 22.34 -13.71
CA VAL A 14 24.49 23.21 -13.93
C VAL A 14 23.63 22.72 -15.09
N PRO A 15 24.13 22.43 -16.30
CA PRO A 15 23.32 21.85 -17.36
C PRO A 15 22.78 20.47 -17.02
N LEU A 16 23.51 19.66 -16.24
CA LEU A 16 23.04 18.38 -15.73
C LEU A 16 21.84 18.59 -14.78
N ALA A 17 21.93 19.54 -13.85
CA ALA A 17 20.83 19.85 -12.93
C ALA A 17 19.56 20.27 -13.69
N ARG A 18 19.70 21.12 -14.71
CA ARG A 18 18.60 21.55 -15.58
C ARG A 18 17.97 20.39 -16.34
N MET A 19 18.80 19.55 -16.94
CA MET A 19 18.34 18.37 -17.68
C MET A 19 17.54 17.44 -16.77
N LEU A 20 18.04 17.12 -15.57
CA LEU A 20 17.36 16.26 -14.60
C LEU A 20 16.01 16.87 -14.17
N ALA A 21 16.00 18.17 -13.81
CA ALA A 21 14.78 18.85 -13.41
C ALA A 21 13.71 18.85 -14.52
N GLN A 22 14.10 19.05 -15.77
CA GLN A 22 13.20 19.02 -16.92
C GLN A 22 12.70 17.59 -17.21
N THR A 23 13.56 16.59 -17.07
CA THR A 23 13.21 15.20 -17.32
C THR A 23 12.20 14.67 -16.30
N PHE A 24 12.38 14.97 -15.02
CA PHE A 24 11.51 14.50 -13.94
C PHE A 24 10.34 15.44 -13.61
N GLY A 25 10.34 16.64 -14.19
CA GLY A 25 9.25 17.62 -14.07
C GLY A 25 9.26 18.42 -12.76
N GLN A 26 8.17 19.15 -12.54
CA GLN A 26 8.06 20.15 -11.48
C GLN A 26 8.14 19.62 -10.05
N ASP A 27 7.90 18.33 -9.86
CA ASP A 27 7.96 17.68 -8.55
C ASP A 27 9.39 17.21 -8.20
N CYS A 28 10.37 17.50 -9.08
CA CYS A 28 11.77 17.17 -8.89
C CYS A 28 12.61 18.45 -8.77
N GLU A 29 13.12 18.72 -7.57
CA GLU A 29 14.10 19.76 -7.30
C GLU A 29 15.50 19.19 -7.48
N VAL A 30 16.38 19.99 -8.11
CA VAL A 30 17.81 19.65 -8.21
C VAL A 30 18.62 20.79 -7.62
N VAL A 31 19.46 20.46 -6.64
CA VAL A 31 20.27 21.43 -5.89
C VAL A 31 21.75 21.13 -6.07
N LEU A 32 22.51 22.13 -6.47
CA LEU A 32 23.97 22.05 -6.52
C LEU A 32 24.55 22.81 -5.32
N HIS A 33 25.38 22.12 -4.56
CA HIS A 33 26.06 22.65 -3.39
C HIS A 33 27.55 22.83 -3.65
N ASP A 34 28.08 23.94 -3.20
CA ASP A 34 29.52 24.21 -3.04
C ASP A 34 29.91 23.91 -1.59
N LEU A 35 30.71 22.88 -1.37
CA LEU A 35 31.10 22.42 -0.03
C LEU A 35 32.33 23.17 0.52
N ASP A 36 32.99 23.98 -0.32
CA ASP A 36 34.04 24.90 0.16
C ASP A 36 33.46 26.16 0.83
N CYS A 37 32.14 26.41 0.61
CA CYS A 37 31.40 27.52 1.22
C CYS A 37 30.14 26.98 1.98
N PRO A 38 30.28 26.26 3.08
CA PRO A 38 29.15 25.58 3.75
C PRO A 38 28.03 26.50 4.21
N GLU A 39 28.37 27.75 4.57
CA GLU A 39 27.41 28.77 5.05
C GLU A 39 26.50 29.30 3.93
N HIS A 40 26.96 29.22 2.67
CA HIS A 40 26.26 29.64 1.47
C HIS A 40 26.36 28.57 0.37
N SER A 41 26.19 27.31 0.75
CA SER A 41 26.52 26.18 -0.12
C SER A 41 25.62 26.04 -1.33
N VAL A 42 24.35 26.45 -1.27
CA VAL A 42 23.43 26.36 -2.41
C VAL A 42 23.84 27.35 -3.49
N VAL A 43 24.49 26.88 -4.54
CA VAL A 43 24.96 27.70 -5.66
C VAL A 43 24.05 27.68 -6.88
N HIS A 44 23.21 26.64 -6.99
CA HIS A 44 22.23 26.52 -8.05
C HIS A 44 21.05 25.64 -7.58
N VAL A 45 19.83 26.00 -8.00
CA VAL A 45 18.62 25.22 -7.70
C VAL A 45 17.65 25.31 -8.87
N GLU A 46 17.10 24.16 -9.26
CA GLU A 46 15.99 24.03 -10.18
C GLU A 46 14.74 23.53 -9.41
N ASN A 47 13.55 24.02 -9.76
CA ASN A 47 12.28 23.73 -9.11
C ASN A 47 12.27 23.94 -7.57
N PRO A 48 12.67 25.10 -7.06
CA PRO A 48 12.88 25.37 -5.63
C PRO A 48 11.61 25.23 -4.77
N SER A 49 10.43 25.14 -5.37
CA SER A 49 9.15 24.98 -4.66
C SER A 49 8.99 23.59 -4.00
N VAL A 50 9.84 22.63 -4.34
CA VAL A 50 9.76 21.26 -3.78
C VAL A 50 10.14 21.27 -2.30
N THR A 51 11.32 21.81 -1.95
CA THR A 51 11.76 21.92 -0.55
C THR A 51 11.78 23.34 -0.01
N GLY A 52 11.65 24.35 -0.89
CA GLY A 52 11.73 25.77 -0.53
C GLY A 52 13.15 26.33 -0.49
N ARG A 53 14.14 25.64 -1.04
CA ARG A 53 15.54 26.09 -1.04
C ARG A 53 15.78 27.29 -1.95
N LYS A 54 16.76 28.11 -1.54
CA LYS A 54 17.18 29.30 -2.29
C LYS A 54 18.69 29.32 -2.42
N VAL A 55 19.18 29.87 -3.56
CA VAL A 55 20.61 30.14 -3.74
C VAL A 55 21.12 31.00 -2.58
N GLY A 56 22.29 30.67 -2.08
CA GLY A 56 22.93 31.36 -0.95
C GLY A 56 22.56 30.79 0.44
N GLN A 57 21.68 29.80 0.54
CA GLN A 57 21.41 29.13 1.82
C GLN A 57 22.57 28.20 2.22
N SER A 58 22.67 27.99 3.52
CA SER A 58 23.65 27.07 4.10
C SER A 58 23.37 25.62 3.78
N PHE A 59 24.38 24.82 3.96
CA PHE A 59 24.35 23.37 3.84
C PHE A 59 23.44 22.74 4.92
N ASP A 60 22.47 21.96 4.48
CA ASP A 60 21.52 21.34 5.38
C ASP A 60 22.17 20.23 6.23
N GLN A 61 21.73 20.12 7.47
CA GLN A 61 22.18 19.11 8.43
C GLN A 61 22.01 17.67 7.87
N LEU A 62 21.01 17.44 7.02
CA LEU A 62 20.75 16.15 6.40
C LEU A 62 21.86 15.73 5.42
N VAL A 63 22.37 16.66 4.61
CA VAL A 63 23.46 16.37 3.67
C VAL A 63 24.76 16.09 4.44
N ARG A 64 24.94 16.75 5.59
CA ARG A 64 26.03 16.40 6.51
C ARG A 64 25.89 14.96 7.02
N GLN A 65 24.70 14.51 7.39
CA GLN A 65 24.46 13.13 7.82
C GLN A 65 24.76 12.12 6.71
N VAL A 66 24.37 12.42 5.47
CA VAL A 66 24.66 11.60 4.28
C VAL A 66 26.18 11.52 4.04
N ILE A 67 26.90 12.65 4.13
CA ILE A 67 28.35 12.69 3.92
C ILE A 67 29.11 11.97 5.06
N LEU A 68 28.60 12.05 6.29
CA LEU A 68 29.22 11.43 7.46
C LEU A 68 28.82 9.98 7.68
N SER A 69 27.77 9.49 6.99
CA SER A 69 27.40 8.08 7.05
C SER A 69 28.48 7.27 6.32
N ASN A 70 29.16 6.37 7.04
CA ASN A 70 30.17 5.45 6.52
C ASN A 70 29.64 4.47 5.44
N GLU A 71 28.42 4.66 4.95
CA GLU A 71 27.80 3.84 3.90
C GLU A 71 28.19 4.28 2.48
N LEU A 72 28.91 5.38 2.34
CA LEU A 72 29.42 5.89 1.05
C LEU A 72 30.60 5.01 0.55
N LYS A 73 30.31 3.83 0.10
CA LYS A 73 31.29 3.02 -0.68
C LYS A 73 31.49 3.56 -2.10
N GLU A 74 30.54 4.35 -2.56
CA GLU A 74 30.51 5.01 -3.86
C GLU A 74 30.31 6.52 -3.65
N ASP A 75 30.65 7.35 -4.63
CA ASP A 75 30.47 8.80 -4.51
C ASP A 75 29.00 9.26 -4.62
N PHE A 76 28.04 8.36 -4.33
CA PHE A 76 26.65 8.72 -4.27
C PHE A 76 25.85 7.88 -3.26
N VAL A 77 24.72 8.44 -2.80
CA VAL A 77 23.67 7.73 -2.08
C VAL A 77 22.36 7.99 -2.79
N ALA A 78 21.58 6.93 -3.06
CA ALA A 78 20.32 7.04 -3.76
C ALA A 78 19.12 6.56 -2.93
N ASN A 79 17.95 7.16 -3.20
CA ASN A 79 16.65 6.70 -2.71
C ASN A 79 16.47 6.71 -1.18
N TYR A 80 17.07 7.66 -0.47
CA TYR A 80 16.75 7.91 0.93
C TYR A 80 15.59 8.89 1.08
N TYR A 81 14.91 8.86 2.22
CA TYR A 81 13.72 9.68 2.46
C TYR A 81 13.95 10.65 3.61
N PHE A 82 13.39 11.86 3.45
CA PHE A 82 13.28 12.83 4.53
C PHE A 82 11.98 13.64 4.42
N THR A 83 11.64 14.34 5.50
CA THR A 83 10.54 15.30 5.52
C THR A 83 11.12 16.71 5.43
N ALA A 84 10.73 17.43 4.39
CA ALA A 84 11.16 18.83 4.21
C ALA A 84 10.46 19.74 5.25
N PRO A 85 10.99 20.95 5.51
CA PRO A 85 10.38 21.90 6.46
C PRO A 85 8.93 22.26 6.14
N ASN A 86 8.52 22.17 4.87
CA ASN A 86 7.15 22.39 4.41
C ASN A 86 6.23 21.15 4.58
N GLY A 87 6.68 20.11 5.27
CA GLY A 87 5.92 18.90 5.56
C GLY A 87 5.88 17.85 4.42
N LYS A 88 6.47 18.13 3.27
CA LYS A 88 6.50 17.20 2.15
C LYS A 88 7.44 16.03 2.40
N ARG A 89 7.04 14.82 2.00
CA ARG A 89 7.89 13.64 2.02
C ARG A 89 8.71 13.56 0.74
N ILE A 90 10.01 13.72 0.87
CA ILE A 90 10.95 13.81 -0.24
C ILE A 90 11.75 12.50 -0.35
N ARG A 91 11.81 11.92 -1.57
CA ARG A 91 12.78 10.90 -1.93
C ARG A 91 13.99 11.60 -2.52
N SER A 92 15.15 11.42 -1.92
CA SER A 92 16.37 12.11 -2.28
C SER A 92 17.47 11.17 -2.75
N SER A 93 18.35 11.70 -3.60
CA SER A 93 19.62 11.07 -3.98
C SER A 93 20.69 12.15 -4.03
N THR A 94 21.88 11.86 -3.56
CA THR A 94 22.99 12.81 -3.51
C THR A 94 24.23 12.21 -4.18
N LEU A 95 24.76 12.91 -5.16
CA LEU A 95 26.06 12.66 -5.76
C LEU A 95 27.09 13.58 -5.12
N LEU A 96 28.21 13.02 -4.67
CA LEU A 96 29.36 13.76 -4.17
C LEU A 96 30.29 14.10 -5.32
N ILE A 97 30.71 15.37 -5.38
CA ILE A 97 31.57 15.89 -6.43
C ILE A 97 32.98 16.08 -5.86
N ARG A 98 33.96 15.42 -6.48
CA ARG A 98 35.36 15.55 -6.11
C ARG A 98 36.14 16.33 -7.17
N ASP A 99 37.21 16.99 -6.73
CA ASP A 99 38.18 17.62 -7.65
C ASP A 99 39.19 16.56 -8.18
N GLY A 100 40.14 17.03 -9.01
CA GLY A 100 41.18 16.20 -9.61
C GLY A 100 42.10 15.50 -8.60
N ASP A 101 42.19 16.00 -7.38
CA ASP A 101 42.99 15.48 -6.28
C ASP A 101 42.15 14.54 -5.35
N GLY A 102 40.87 14.27 -5.69
CA GLY A 102 39.95 13.43 -4.95
C GLY A 102 39.31 14.12 -3.72
N ARG A 103 39.54 15.42 -3.52
CA ARG A 103 38.93 16.19 -2.44
C ARG A 103 37.46 16.47 -2.72
N LEU A 104 36.62 16.28 -1.72
CA LEU A 104 35.20 16.60 -1.82
C LEU A 104 34.98 18.11 -1.92
N THR A 105 34.40 18.60 -3.03
CA THR A 105 34.24 20.01 -3.35
C THR A 105 32.79 20.42 -3.54
N GLY A 106 31.91 19.51 -3.82
CA GLY A 106 30.50 19.80 -4.06
C GLY A 106 29.58 18.62 -3.87
N ALA A 107 28.29 18.87 -3.98
CA ALA A 107 27.27 17.84 -4.00
C ALA A 107 26.13 18.24 -4.94
N LEU A 108 25.59 17.26 -5.68
CA LEU A 108 24.38 17.41 -6.47
C LEU A 108 23.28 16.57 -5.84
N CYS A 109 22.22 17.24 -5.37
CA CYS A 109 21.08 16.59 -4.73
C CYS A 109 19.88 16.58 -5.67
N LEU A 110 19.27 15.42 -5.85
CA LEU A 110 18.00 15.21 -6.54
C LEU A 110 16.91 14.96 -5.49
N ASN A 111 15.90 15.81 -5.41
CA ASN A 111 14.84 15.78 -4.41
C ASN A 111 13.49 15.64 -5.10
N LEU A 112 12.88 14.46 -5.01
CA LEU A 112 11.58 14.16 -5.61
C LEU A 112 10.46 14.24 -4.57
N ASP A 113 9.51 15.13 -4.77
CA ASP A 113 8.28 15.20 -3.97
C ASP A 113 7.40 13.99 -4.30
N THR A 114 7.26 13.08 -3.34
CA THR A 114 6.46 11.88 -3.51
C THR A 114 5.02 12.01 -3.01
N THR A 115 4.60 13.20 -2.59
CA THR A 115 3.28 13.44 -1.99
C THR A 115 2.14 13.03 -2.92
N ARG A 116 2.16 13.51 -4.17
CA ARG A 116 1.14 13.16 -5.17
C ARG A 116 1.13 11.67 -5.50
N LEU A 117 2.31 11.08 -5.67
CA LEU A 117 2.44 9.66 -5.96
C LEU A 117 1.86 8.82 -4.82
N THR A 118 2.19 9.15 -3.57
CA THR A 118 1.66 8.46 -2.40
C THR A 118 0.14 8.59 -2.29
N GLN A 119 -0.41 9.78 -2.58
CA GLN A 119 -1.86 10.01 -2.60
C GLN A 119 -2.57 9.18 -3.69
N GLN A 120 -1.98 9.11 -4.89
CA GLN A 120 -2.54 8.29 -5.97
C GLN A 120 -2.50 6.80 -5.65
N ILE A 121 -1.41 6.32 -5.07
CA ILE A 121 -1.30 4.92 -4.61
C ILE A 121 -2.39 4.63 -3.56
N ALA A 122 -2.53 5.49 -2.54
CA ALA A 122 -3.54 5.33 -1.51
C ALA A 122 -4.97 5.35 -2.09
N TYR A 123 -5.24 6.24 -3.05
CA TYR A 123 -6.51 6.27 -3.76
C TYR A 123 -6.77 4.98 -4.53
N LEU A 124 -5.82 4.50 -5.32
CA LEU A 124 -5.96 3.24 -6.06
C LEU A 124 -6.15 2.04 -5.12
N GLN A 125 -5.41 2.00 -4.02
CA GLN A 125 -5.58 0.96 -2.99
C GLN A 125 -6.97 0.98 -2.36
N SER A 126 -7.56 2.16 -2.17
CA SER A 126 -8.92 2.28 -1.62
C SER A 126 -10.01 1.73 -2.55
N LEU A 127 -9.73 1.65 -3.85
CA LEU A 127 -10.65 1.07 -4.85
C LEU A 127 -10.56 -0.46 -4.90
N LEU A 128 -9.50 -1.04 -4.37
CA LEU A 128 -9.35 -2.49 -4.31
C LEU A 128 -10.15 -3.04 -3.13
N PRO A 129 -10.84 -4.17 -3.31
CA PRO A 129 -11.45 -4.85 -2.18
C PRO A 129 -10.35 -5.14 -1.15
N GLN A 130 -10.60 -4.73 0.10
CA GLN A 130 -9.69 -5.09 1.19
C GLN A 130 -9.55 -6.61 1.18
N PRO A 131 -8.32 -7.16 1.24
CA PRO A 131 -8.15 -8.58 1.48
C PRO A 131 -8.94 -8.88 2.76
N ARG A 132 -9.99 -9.68 2.68
CA ARG A 132 -10.51 -10.30 3.90
C ARG A 132 -9.33 -11.04 4.50
N GLU A 133 -9.02 -10.76 5.76
CA GLU A 133 -8.13 -11.65 6.49
C GLU A 133 -8.63 -13.06 6.19
N PRO A 134 -7.80 -13.97 5.71
CA PRO A 134 -8.24 -15.33 5.49
C PRO A 134 -8.80 -15.80 6.85
N GLU A 135 -10.12 -16.03 6.91
CA GLU A 135 -10.64 -16.86 7.99
C GLU A 135 -9.74 -18.09 8.00
N PRO A 136 -9.23 -18.54 9.17
CA PRO A 136 -8.32 -19.67 9.23
C PRO A 136 -8.88 -20.75 8.34
N GLU A 137 -8.18 -21.06 7.25
CA GLU A 137 -8.64 -22.04 6.28
C GLU A 137 -8.90 -23.34 7.05
N PRO A 138 -10.12 -23.87 7.00
CA PRO A 138 -10.35 -25.22 7.49
C PRO A 138 -9.35 -26.12 6.74
N PRO A 139 -8.76 -27.13 7.37
CA PRO A 139 -7.74 -27.99 6.77
C PRO A 139 -8.19 -28.40 5.37
N GLU A 140 -7.31 -28.19 4.38
CA GLU A 140 -7.64 -28.37 2.95
C GLU A 140 -8.38 -29.69 2.74
N PRO A 141 -9.61 -29.68 2.25
CA PRO A 141 -10.34 -30.90 1.96
C PRO A 141 -9.62 -31.64 0.82
N GLN A 142 -9.34 -32.90 1.03
CA GLN A 142 -8.55 -33.72 0.11
C GLN A 142 -9.26 -33.99 -1.23
N THR A 143 -10.53 -33.62 -1.36
CA THR A 143 -11.31 -33.70 -2.61
C THR A 143 -12.27 -32.52 -2.78
N GLY A 144 -12.60 -32.17 -4.05
CA GLY A 144 -13.56 -31.10 -4.34
C GLY A 144 -14.94 -31.32 -3.71
N ALA A 145 -15.36 -32.59 -3.48
CA ALA A 145 -16.61 -32.94 -2.82
C ALA A 145 -16.58 -32.61 -1.32
N GLU A 146 -15.44 -32.80 -0.67
CA GLU A 146 -15.23 -32.43 0.75
C GLU A 146 -15.24 -30.94 0.95
N HIS A 147 -14.65 -30.20 0.04
CA HIS A 147 -14.67 -28.73 0.06
C HIS A 147 -16.11 -28.19 0.00
N VAL A 148 -16.91 -28.69 -0.92
CA VAL A 148 -18.33 -28.32 -1.04
C VAL A 148 -19.11 -28.71 0.24
N ALA A 149 -18.82 -29.85 0.83
CA ALA A 149 -19.47 -30.30 2.08
C ALA A 149 -19.16 -29.35 3.25
N VAL A 150 -17.90 -28.93 3.41
CA VAL A 150 -17.48 -27.94 4.43
C VAL A 150 -18.12 -26.55 4.19
N MET A 151 -18.18 -26.10 2.95
CA MET A 151 -18.87 -24.83 2.62
C MET A 151 -20.35 -24.85 2.98
N ILE A 152 -21.05 -25.99 2.71
CA ILE A 152 -22.46 -26.15 3.05
C ILE A 152 -22.60 -26.09 4.57
N GLU A 153 -21.74 -26.77 5.30
CA GLU A 153 -21.77 -26.84 6.77
C GLU A 153 -21.61 -25.45 7.39
N ASN A 154 -20.59 -24.69 6.96
CA ASN A 154 -20.38 -23.33 7.41
C ASN A 154 -21.56 -22.40 7.07
N LEU A 155 -22.16 -22.58 5.90
CA LEU A 155 -23.31 -21.79 5.51
C LEU A 155 -24.55 -22.13 6.37
N MET A 156 -24.78 -23.42 6.66
CA MET A 156 -25.86 -23.85 7.54
C MET A 156 -25.68 -23.33 8.97
N ASP A 157 -24.44 -23.32 9.51
CA ASP A 157 -24.14 -22.76 10.84
C ASP A 157 -24.48 -21.30 10.94
N ARG A 158 -24.15 -20.51 9.91
CA ARG A 158 -24.52 -19.09 9.83
C ARG A 158 -26.04 -18.85 9.77
N ILE A 159 -26.78 -19.76 9.10
CA ILE A 159 -28.24 -19.62 8.95
C ILE A 159 -28.97 -20.09 10.22
N ILE A 160 -28.52 -21.21 10.81
CA ILE A 160 -29.17 -21.80 11.97
C ILE A 160 -28.80 -21.08 13.26
N GLY A 161 -27.51 -20.69 13.41
CA GLY A 161 -26.98 -20.01 14.60
C GLY A 161 -26.97 -20.91 15.84
N ASP A 162 -26.44 -20.39 16.96
CA ASP A 162 -26.38 -21.06 18.27
C ASP A 162 -27.61 -20.78 19.14
N GLU A 163 -28.76 -20.52 18.56
CA GLU A 163 -29.97 -20.18 19.30
C GLU A 163 -30.61 -21.42 20.02
N PRO A 164 -31.30 -21.19 21.17
CA PRO A 164 -31.98 -22.24 21.90
C PRO A 164 -33.06 -22.93 21.03
N PRO A 165 -33.65 -24.10 21.46
CA PRO A 165 -34.45 -24.96 20.59
C PRO A 165 -35.49 -24.15 19.80
N LEU A 166 -35.34 -24.14 18.48
CA LEU A 166 -36.13 -23.35 17.56
C LEU A 166 -37.59 -23.81 17.57
N THR A 167 -38.54 -22.88 17.56
CA THR A 167 -39.94 -23.18 17.34
C THR A 167 -40.14 -23.78 15.94
N ARG A 168 -41.32 -24.43 15.73
CA ARG A 168 -41.66 -24.99 14.41
C ARG A 168 -41.61 -23.93 13.30
N GLU A 169 -42.15 -22.75 13.59
CA GLU A 169 -42.19 -21.61 12.66
C GLU A 169 -40.80 -21.13 12.32
N ALA A 170 -39.91 -20.98 13.30
CA ALA A 170 -38.52 -20.57 13.09
C ALA A 170 -37.73 -21.60 12.23
N ARG A 171 -37.96 -22.91 12.47
CA ARG A 171 -37.37 -23.97 11.63
C ARG A 171 -37.88 -23.90 10.19
N LEU A 172 -39.18 -23.65 9.99
CA LEU A 172 -39.77 -23.53 8.65
C LEU A 172 -39.19 -22.31 7.88
N GLU A 173 -39.01 -21.21 8.57
CA GLU A 173 -38.38 -20.00 7.98
C GLU A 173 -36.93 -20.26 7.55
N LYS A 174 -36.13 -20.91 8.41
CA LYS A 174 -34.74 -21.27 8.07
C LYS A 174 -34.70 -22.28 6.90
N ILE A 175 -35.61 -23.26 6.86
CA ILE A 175 -35.73 -24.20 5.74
C ILE A 175 -36.12 -23.46 4.44
N ARG A 176 -37.07 -22.52 4.50
CA ARG A 176 -37.46 -21.69 3.35
C ARG A 176 -36.28 -20.88 2.81
N PHE A 177 -35.51 -20.31 3.70
CA PHE A 177 -34.30 -19.54 3.31
C PHE A 177 -33.25 -20.43 2.66
N MET A 178 -32.95 -21.61 3.27
CA MET A 178 -32.00 -22.57 2.71
C MET A 178 -32.46 -23.11 1.34
N ASP A 179 -33.74 -23.37 1.16
CA ASP A 179 -34.31 -23.85 -0.10
C ASP A 179 -34.19 -22.75 -1.19
N SER A 180 -34.47 -21.47 -0.85
CA SER A 180 -34.35 -20.36 -1.75
C SER A 180 -32.92 -20.13 -2.22
N LYS A 181 -31.93 -20.58 -1.44
CA LYS A 181 -30.50 -20.53 -1.77
C LYS A 181 -29.98 -21.77 -2.48
N GLY A 182 -30.88 -22.75 -2.74
CA GLY A 182 -30.52 -24.00 -3.45
C GLY A 182 -29.68 -24.97 -2.63
N ILE A 183 -29.58 -24.80 -1.30
CA ILE A 183 -28.77 -25.66 -0.42
C ILE A 183 -29.24 -27.13 -0.53
N PHE A 184 -30.52 -27.36 -0.64
CA PHE A 184 -31.09 -28.70 -0.72
C PHE A 184 -30.94 -29.41 -2.10
N LEU A 185 -30.30 -28.74 -3.08
CA LEU A 185 -29.86 -29.34 -4.33
C LEU A 185 -28.55 -30.13 -4.16
N MET A 186 -27.85 -29.95 -3.07
CA MET A 186 -26.56 -30.58 -2.81
C MET A 186 -26.71 -31.89 -2.04
N LYS A 187 -25.94 -32.88 -2.46
CA LYS A 187 -25.97 -34.22 -1.82
C LYS A 187 -25.56 -34.14 -0.35
N GLY A 188 -26.34 -34.74 0.54
CA GLY A 188 -26.07 -34.78 1.99
C GLY A 188 -26.59 -33.56 2.77
N SER A 189 -27.12 -32.53 2.11
CA SER A 189 -27.61 -31.32 2.79
C SER A 189 -28.84 -31.54 3.65
N ILE A 190 -29.72 -32.49 3.27
CA ILE A 190 -30.93 -32.90 4.04
C ILE A 190 -30.49 -33.49 5.39
N GLU A 191 -29.51 -34.40 5.37
CA GLU A 191 -28.97 -35.05 6.56
C GLU A 191 -28.39 -34.02 7.53
N LYS A 192 -27.55 -33.14 7.03
CA LYS A 192 -26.91 -32.10 7.82
C LYS A 192 -27.92 -31.09 8.39
N ALA A 193 -28.91 -30.67 7.59
CA ALA A 193 -29.98 -29.80 8.08
C ALA A 193 -30.80 -30.46 9.18
N ALA A 194 -31.11 -31.77 9.06
CA ALA A 194 -31.82 -32.53 10.06
C ALA A 194 -31.06 -32.60 11.40
N GLU A 195 -29.76 -32.89 11.34
CA GLU A 195 -28.86 -32.92 12.49
C GLU A 195 -28.81 -31.54 13.20
N LYS A 196 -28.53 -30.47 12.45
CA LYS A 196 -28.37 -29.10 12.99
C LYS A 196 -29.69 -28.51 13.54
N LEU A 197 -30.83 -28.84 12.95
CA LEU A 197 -32.16 -28.41 13.42
C LEU A 197 -32.76 -29.31 14.51
N GLY A 198 -32.06 -30.39 14.87
CA GLY A 198 -32.52 -31.34 15.88
C GLY A 198 -33.83 -32.06 15.51
N VAL A 199 -33.98 -32.39 14.21
CA VAL A 199 -35.16 -33.09 13.68
C VAL A 199 -34.76 -34.30 12.84
N ASN A 200 -35.70 -35.17 12.50
CA ASN A 200 -35.41 -36.26 11.57
C ASN A 200 -35.53 -35.82 10.10
N LYS A 201 -34.96 -36.60 9.17
CA LYS A 201 -35.01 -36.31 7.72
C LYS A 201 -36.44 -36.21 7.18
N VAL A 202 -37.39 -37.01 7.70
CA VAL A 202 -38.77 -36.99 7.28
C VAL A 202 -39.41 -35.65 7.60
N THR A 203 -39.04 -35.04 8.73
CA THR A 203 -39.48 -33.70 9.12
C THR A 203 -38.96 -32.66 8.16
N ILE A 204 -37.69 -32.75 7.71
CA ILE A 204 -37.13 -31.82 6.71
C ILE A 204 -37.90 -31.92 5.40
N TYR A 205 -38.17 -33.13 4.91
CA TYR A 205 -38.99 -33.32 3.70
C TYR A 205 -40.37 -32.73 3.85
N SER A 206 -41.03 -32.94 5.01
CA SER A 206 -42.33 -32.33 5.30
C SER A 206 -42.30 -30.80 5.26
N TYR A 207 -41.27 -30.20 5.83
CA TYR A 207 -41.08 -28.74 5.77
C TYR A 207 -40.82 -28.25 4.35
N LEU A 208 -40.03 -28.96 3.55
CA LEU A 208 -39.78 -28.62 2.16
C LEU A 208 -41.05 -28.72 1.29
N ASP A 209 -41.88 -29.73 1.51
CA ASP A 209 -43.16 -29.85 0.82
C ASP A 209 -44.11 -28.70 1.16
N GLU A 210 -44.13 -28.27 2.44
CA GLU A 210 -44.90 -27.11 2.89
C GLU A 210 -44.38 -25.80 2.28
N VAL A 211 -43.06 -25.60 2.28
CA VAL A 211 -42.39 -24.40 1.71
C VAL A 211 -42.59 -24.30 0.21
N ARG A 212 -42.57 -25.43 -0.51
CA ARG A 212 -42.72 -25.50 -1.97
C ARG A 212 -44.17 -25.53 -2.45
N GLY A 213 -45.13 -25.46 -1.51
CA GLY A 213 -46.54 -25.47 -1.84
C GLY A 213 -47.07 -26.81 -2.40
N LYS A 214 -46.41 -27.92 -2.13
CA LYS A 214 -46.78 -29.26 -2.60
C LYS A 214 -47.84 -29.96 -1.74
N ARG A 215 -48.25 -29.34 -0.62
CA ARG A 215 -49.41 -29.77 0.21
C ARG A 215 -50.50 -28.71 0.14
N GLY A 216 -51.36 -28.79 -0.82
CA GLY A 216 -52.69 -28.27 -0.83
C GLY A 216 -53.66 -29.44 -0.73
#